data_3f6df9ecb880bef1458533eb336f3c93
#
_entry.id   3f6df9ecb880bef1458533eb336f3c93
#
_cell.length_a   1.000
_cell.length_b   1.000
_cell.length_c   1.000
_cell.angle_alpha   90.00
_cell.angle_beta   90.00
_cell.angle_gamma   90.00
#
_symmetry.space_group_name_H-M   'P 1'
#
loop_
_entity.id
_entity.type
_entity.pdbx_description
1 polymer ?
#
loop_
_entity_poly.entity_id
_entity_poly.type
_entity_poly.pdbx_seq_one_letter_code
_entity_poly.pdbx_strand_id
1 'polypeptide(L)'
;MDGKLLAMAREEKEAIRRRSLAEDERRRRAAYGRIPALRQIDARLSALVGEMASSVMGAGRKPAEIRAESLELLGRRAELLTENGLPSDWLDGAWSCGKCQDTGYVEGRMCGCLAALYEKQRAKSLSALLKLGSESFETFDLSFYDSVPGGREQMELIYEFCRDYAEKFGPRSVNLLFRGDTGLGKTFLSACIARVVSRRGFSVVYATTVEALRAYEDQKFRDDPTASDRIARLQDCELLILDDLGTEMVTEFTKSALYTLINSRLLSGRTTIISTNLSEAEMERIYTPQICSRLQGEYQDMPFVGRDIRLQRKERGL
;
A
#
# COMPACT_ATOMS: atom_id res chain seq x y z
N MET A 1 -9.87 -2.00 -4.89
CA MET A 1 -9.31 -1.05 -3.88
C MET A 1 -10.07 -1.23 -2.58
N ASP A 2 -9.37 -1.36 -1.46
CA ASP A 2 -10.00 -1.44 -0.12
C ASP A 2 -10.64 -0.08 0.22
N GLY A 3 -11.96 -0.09 0.44
CA GLY A 3 -12.73 1.14 0.67
C GLY A 3 -12.32 1.87 1.95
N LYS A 4 -11.91 1.14 3.01
CA LYS A 4 -11.46 1.73 4.27
C LYS A 4 -10.12 2.44 4.12
N LEU A 5 -9.18 1.83 3.43
CA LEU A 5 -7.87 2.44 3.16
C LEU A 5 -7.99 3.65 2.23
N LEU A 6 -8.90 3.57 1.25
CA LEU A 6 -9.19 4.71 0.39
C LEU A 6 -9.82 5.87 1.16
N ALA A 7 -10.71 5.60 2.09
CA ALA A 7 -11.29 6.63 2.95
C ALA A 7 -10.20 7.33 3.79
N MET A 8 -9.28 6.57 4.39
CA MET A 8 -8.13 7.13 5.14
C MET A 8 -7.22 7.98 4.25
N ALA A 9 -6.94 7.52 3.03
CA ALA A 9 -6.13 8.28 2.07
C ALA A 9 -6.82 9.60 1.65
N ARG A 10 -8.15 9.58 1.46
CA ARG A 10 -8.94 10.79 1.18
C ARG A 10 -8.93 11.78 2.34
N GLU A 11 -9.07 11.30 3.56
CA GLU A 11 -9.00 12.12 4.76
C GLU A 11 -7.62 12.80 4.90
N GLU A 12 -6.52 12.04 4.71
CA GLU A 12 -5.16 12.59 4.69
C GLU A 12 -4.99 13.63 3.55
N LYS A 13 -5.55 13.36 2.37
CA LYS A 13 -5.54 14.30 1.24
C LYS A 13 -6.30 15.58 1.53
N GLU A 14 -7.44 15.48 2.17
CA GLU A 14 -8.24 16.64 2.58
C GLU A 14 -7.55 17.47 3.65
N ALA A 15 -6.82 16.83 4.58
CA ALA A 15 -5.98 17.54 5.54
C ALA A 15 -4.84 18.32 4.85
N ILE A 16 -4.22 17.73 3.82
CA ILE A 16 -3.21 18.42 2.97
C ILE A 16 -3.86 19.64 2.30
N ARG A 17 -5.01 19.46 1.66
CA ARG A 17 -5.74 20.54 0.99
C ARG A 17 -6.08 21.69 1.94
N ARG A 18 -6.55 21.40 3.14
CA ARG A 18 -6.82 22.43 4.16
C ARG A 18 -5.56 23.23 4.52
N ARG A 19 -4.40 22.57 4.64
CA ARG A 19 -3.11 23.25 4.88
C ARG A 19 -2.70 24.12 3.70
N SER A 20 -2.84 23.63 2.47
CA SER A 20 -2.54 24.40 1.25
C SER A 20 -3.42 25.64 1.12
N LEU A 21 -4.71 25.53 1.43
CA LEU A 21 -5.64 26.68 1.44
C LEU A 21 -5.28 27.70 2.53
N ALA A 22 -4.95 27.25 3.74
CA ALA A 22 -4.54 28.13 4.82
C ALA A 22 -3.22 28.86 4.50
N GLU A 23 -2.28 28.17 3.86
CA GLU A 23 -1.02 28.76 3.41
C GLU A 23 -1.25 29.78 2.29
N ASP A 24 -2.10 29.47 1.30
CA ASP A 24 -2.48 30.40 0.23
C ASP A 24 -3.11 31.67 0.80
N GLU A 25 -4.05 31.53 1.72
CA GLU A 25 -4.66 32.66 2.40
C GLU A 25 -3.64 33.51 3.20
N ARG A 26 -2.70 32.87 3.87
CA ARG A 26 -1.61 33.53 4.58
C ARG A 26 -0.73 34.34 3.63
N ARG A 27 -0.33 33.73 2.48
CA ARG A 27 0.46 34.40 1.42
C ARG A 27 -0.26 35.59 0.84
N ARG A 28 -1.55 35.44 0.50
CA ARG A 28 -2.40 36.54 0.00
C ARG A 28 -2.48 37.69 1.00
N ARG A 29 -2.76 37.37 2.26
CA ARG A 29 -2.86 38.37 3.32
C ARG A 29 -1.56 39.15 3.51
N ALA A 30 -0.41 38.47 3.50
CA ALA A 30 0.90 39.07 3.60
C ALA A 30 1.22 39.95 2.37
N ALA A 31 0.95 39.45 1.15
CA ALA A 31 1.18 40.19 -0.08
C ALA A 31 0.29 41.46 -0.17
N TYR A 32 -0.99 41.36 0.15
CA TYR A 32 -1.90 42.51 0.15
C TYR A 32 -1.59 43.54 1.22
N GLY A 33 -1.03 43.12 2.36
CA GLY A 33 -0.55 44.05 3.39
C GLY A 33 0.65 44.86 2.94
N ARG A 34 1.54 44.24 2.16
CA ARG A 34 2.76 44.85 1.64
C ARG A 34 2.54 45.64 0.34
N ILE A 35 1.65 45.15 -0.54
CA ILE A 35 1.37 45.70 -1.86
C ILE A 35 -0.15 45.83 -2.04
N PRO A 36 -0.77 46.91 -1.56
CA PRO A 36 -2.23 47.10 -1.60
C PRO A 36 -2.84 47.04 -3.01
N ALA A 37 -2.08 47.44 -4.04
CA ALA A 37 -2.50 47.40 -5.44
C ALA A 37 -2.87 45.99 -5.92
N LEU A 38 -2.24 44.92 -5.36
CA LEU A 38 -2.55 43.53 -5.70
C LEU A 38 -4.00 43.16 -5.38
N ARG A 39 -4.57 43.72 -4.31
CA ARG A 39 -5.98 43.47 -3.93
C ARG A 39 -6.95 43.97 -5.02
N GLN A 40 -6.67 45.13 -5.63
CA GLN A 40 -7.52 45.67 -6.70
C GLN A 40 -7.39 44.85 -7.98
N ILE A 41 -6.18 44.42 -8.32
CA ILE A 41 -5.92 43.59 -9.50
C ILE A 41 -6.64 42.22 -9.34
N ASP A 42 -6.51 41.55 -8.20
CA ASP A 42 -7.14 40.25 -7.96
C ASP A 42 -8.69 40.38 -7.91
N ALA A 43 -9.23 41.47 -7.37
CA ALA A 43 -10.65 41.74 -7.39
C ALA A 43 -11.14 41.91 -8.85
N ARG A 44 -10.38 42.61 -9.68
CA ARG A 44 -10.73 42.80 -11.10
C ARG A 44 -10.61 41.49 -11.87
N LEU A 45 -9.55 40.70 -11.66
CA LEU A 45 -9.41 39.37 -12.27
C LEU A 45 -10.59 38.46 -11.90
N SER A 46 -11.03 38.47 -10.65
CA SER A 46 -12.21 37.72 -10.21
C SER A 46 -13.50 38.17 -10.88
N ALA A 47 -13.70 39.49 -11.09
CA ALA A 47 -14.83 40.01 -11.83
C ALA A 47 -14.82 39.58 -13.32
N LEU A 48 -13.65 39.55 -13.96
CA LEU A 48 -13.46 39.09 -15.33
C LEU A 48 -13.86 37.63 -15.54
N VAL A 49 -13.73 36.76 -14.53
CA VAL A 49 -14.21 35.37 -14.60
C VAL A 49 -15.76 35.35 -14.77
N GLY A 50 -16.47 36.18 -14.02
CA GLY A 50 -17.93 36.32 -14.16
C GLY A 50 -18.34 36.93 -15.51
N GLU A 51 -17.62 37.95 -15.98
CA GLU A 51 -17.85 38.53 -17.30
C GLU A 51 -17.61 37.50 -18.43
N MET A 52 -16.58 36.67 -18.32
CA MET A 52 -16.30 35.58 -19.27
C MET A 52 -17.44 34.56 -19.34
N ALA A 53 -17.99 34.16 -18.19
CA ALA A 53 -19.11 33.23 -18.13
C ALA A 53 -20.37 33.84 -18.84
N SER A 54 -20.66 35.10 -18.57
CA SER A 54 -21.78 35.83 -19.23
C SER A 54 -21.57 35.98 -20.73
N SER A 55 -20.34 36.25 -21.16
CA SER A 55 -19.96 36.38 -22.57
C SER A 55 -20.16 35.07 -23.36
N VAL A 56 -19.84 33.92 -22.77
CA VAL A 56 -20.09 32.61 -23.37
C VAL A 56 -21.58 32.31 -23.54
N MET A 57 -22.44 32.89 -22.68
CA MET A 57 -23.91 32.84 -22.80
C MET A 57 -24.48 33.88 -23.76
N GLY A 58 -23.65 34.60 -24.50
CA GLY A 58 -24.06 35.59 -25.51
C GLY A 58 -24.37 36.97 -24.95
N ALA A 59 -24.03 37.27 -23.69
CA ALA A 59 -24.27 38.57 -23.06
C ALA A 59 -22.95 39.25 -22.65
N GLY A 60 -22.85 40.57 -22.86
CA GLY A 60 -21.76 41.40 -22.38
C GLY A 60 -20.58 41.57 -23.35
N ARG A 61 -19.37 41.77 -22.82
CA ARG A 61 -18.14 42.05 -23.59
C ARG A 61 -17.67 40.82 -24.39
N LYS A 62 -16.92 41.07 -25.47
CA LYS A 62 -16.35 39.98 -26.28
C LYS A 62 -15.30 39.18 -25.51
N PRO A 63 -15.26 37.84 -25.65
CA PRO A 63 -14.26 36.99 -24.98
C PRO A 63 -12.80 37.41 -25.21
N ALA A 64 -12.50 37.93 -26.42
CA ALA A 64 -11.15 38.40 -26.78
C ALA A 64 -10.72 39.63 -25.95
N GLU A 65 -11.62 40.56 -25.68
CA GLU A 65 -11.35 41.76 -24.90
C GLU A 65 -11.14 41.43 -23.43
N ILE A 66 -11.94 40.50 -22.88
CA ILE A 66 -11.82 40.01 -21.52
C ILE A 66 -10.49 39.29 -21.32
N ARG A 67 -10.06 38.47 -22.27
CA ARG A 67 -8.76 37.80 -22.25
C ARG A 67 -7.60 38.77 -22.30
N ALA A 68 -7.64 39.79 -23.14
CA ALA A 68 -6.60 40.79 -23.26
C ALA A 68 -6.42 41.55 -21.95
N GLU A 69 -7.48 42.01 -21.31
CA GLU A 69 -7.44 42.67 -20.00
C GLU A 69 -6.93 41.73 -18.89
N SER A 70 -7.34 40.47 -18.92
CA SER A 70 -6.87 39.48 -17.96
C SER A 70 -5.35 39.23 -18.05
N LEU A 71 -4.82 39.15 -19.28
CA LEU A 71 -3.36 38.98 -19.50
C LEU A 71 -2.57 40.21 -19.04
N GLU A 72 -3.04 41.41 -19.31
CA GLU A 72 -2.45 42.67 -18.86
C GLU A 72 -2.39 42.73 -17.31
N LEU A 73 -3.51 42.43 -16.66
CA LEU A 73 -3.59 42.41 -15.20
C LEU A 73 -2.67 41.33 -14.56
N LEU A 74 -2.58 40.14 -15.16
CA LEU A 74 -1.66 39.07 -14.72
C LEU A 74 -0.20 39.52 -14.89
N GLY A 75 0.15 40.18 -16.00
CA GLY A 75 1.48 40.76 -16.18
C GLY A 75 1.82 41.79 -15.11
N ARG A 76 0.91 42.74 -14.87
CA ARG A 76 1.07 43.78 -13.84
C ARG A 76 1.19 43.20 -12.42
N ARG A 77 0.40 42.13 -12.12
CA ARG A 77 0.52 41.41 -10.86
C ARG A 77 1.91 40.78 -10.68
N ALA A 78 2.43 40.11 -11.73
CA ALA A 78 3.76 39.50 -11.71
C ALA A 78 4.88 40.52 -11.52
N GLU A 79 4.79 41.68 -12.21
CA GLU A 79 5.72 42.81 -12.05
C GLU A 79 5.75 43.32 -10.61
N LEU A 80 4.59 43.65 -10.03
CA LEU A 80 4.46 44.14 -8.67
C LEU A 80 5.00 43.15 -7.63
N LEU A 81 4.81 41.85 -7.81
CA LEU A 81 5.39 40.83 -6.96
C LEU A 81 6.92 40.84 -7.04
N THR A 82 7.48 40.83 -8.25
CA THR A 82 8.95 40.79 -8.45
C THR A 82 9.61 42.10 -7.99
N GLU A 83 9.06 43.25 -8.26
CA GLU A 83 9.51 44.56 -7.76
C GLU A 83 9.58 44.59 -6.23
N ASN A 84 8.78 43.81 -5.54
CA ASN A 84 8.75 43.72 -4.08
C ASN A 84 9.50 42.47 -3.54
N GLY A 85 10.29 41.79 -4.38
CA GLY A 85 11.11 40.66 -3.97
C GLY A 85 10.34 39.36 -3.68
N LEU A 86 9.14 39.23 -4.26
CA LEU A 86 8.34 37.99 -4.22
C LEU A 86 8.41 37.29 -5.57
N PRO A 87 8.32 35.94 -5.62
CA PRO A 87 8.18 35.22 -6.89
C PRO A 87 6.95 35.69 -7.68
N SER A 88 7.03 35.70 -9.00
CA SER A 88 5.93 36.13 -9.89
C SER A 88 4.66 35.27 -9.75
N ASP A 89 4.83 34.00 -9.33
CA ASP A 89 3.77 33.00 -9.11
C ASP A 89 3.32 32.89 -7.62
N TRP A 90 3.77 33.82 -6.76
CA TRP A 90 3.53 33.78 -5.30
C TRP A 90 2.04 33.62 -4.94
N LEU A 91 1.14 34.16 -5.74
CA LEU A 91 -0.31 34.15 -5.56
C LEU A 91 -1.06 33.10 -6.43
N ASP A 92 -0.33 32.20 -7.10
CA ASP A 92 -0.95 31.20 -7.99
C ASP A 92 -1.42 29.94 -7.25
N GLY A 93 -1.38 29.98 -5.93
CA GLY A 93 -1.83 28.91 -5.04
C GLY A 93 -0.66 28.13 -4.43
N ALA A 94 -0.79 27.77 -3.17
CA ALA A 94 0.21 27.01 -2.41
C ALA A 94 -0.09 25.51 -2.46
N TRP A 95 -0.31 24.95 -3.63
CA TRP A 95 -0.74 23.56 -3.80
C TRP A 95 0.41 22.57 -3.66
N SER A 96 0.21 21.49 -2.87
CA SER A 96 1.15 20.37 -2.80
C SER A 96 1.16 19.53 -4.07
N CYS A 97 0.04 19.51 -4.80
CA CYS A 97 -0.08 18.87 -6.11
C CYS A 97 -0.67 19.85 -7.13
N GLY A 98 0.17 20.36 -8.03
CA GLY A 98 -0.25 21.30 -9.08
C GLY A 98 -1.24 20.70 -10.10
N LYS A 99 -1.24 19.36 -10.27
CA LYS A 99 -2.14 18.68 -11.24
C LYS A 99 -3.61 18.70 -10.80
N CYS A 100 -3.89 18.40 -9.54
CA CYS A 100 -5.26 18.32 -9.03
C CYS A 100 -5.58 19.42 -8.01
N GLN A 101 -4.67 20.35 -7.75
CA GLN A 101 -4.85 21.39 -6.72
C GLN A 101 -5.36 20.82 -5.40
N ASP A 102 -4.74 19.71 -5.00
CA ASP A 102 -5.00 18.94 -3.79
C ASP A 102 -6.42 18.36 -3.65
N THR A 103 -7.23 18.32 -4.71
CA THR A 103 -8.54 17.65 -4.70
C THR A 103 -8.42 16.12 -4.70
N GLY A 104 -7.30 15.58 -5.15
CA GLY A 104 -7.09 14.14 -5.32
C GLY A 104 -7.65 13.56 -6.62
N TYR A 105 -8.34 14.37 -7.45
CA TYR A 105 -8.95 13.94 -8.70
C TYR A 105 -8.72 14.95 -9.82
N VAL A 106 -8.59 14.44 -11.06
CA VAL A 106 -8.51 15.21 -12.29
C VAL A 106 -9.49 14.58 -13.27
N GLU A 107 -10.45 15.37 -13.77
CA GLU A 107 -11.49 14.91 -14.73
C GLU A 107 -12.22 13.62 -14.27
N GLY A 108 -12.54 13.53 -12.98
CA GLY A 108 -13.20 12.36 -12.40
C GLY A 108 -12.30 11.14 -12.17
N ARG A 109 -11.02 11.17 -12.57
CA ARG A 109 -10.04 10.11 -12.36
C ARG A 109 -9.17 10.40 -11.15
N MET A 110 -8.79 9.35 -10.43
CA MET A 110 -7.88 9.47 -9.27
C MET A 110 -6.53 10.03 -9.72
N CYS A 111 -6.08 11.10 -9.05
CA CYS A 111 -4.76 11.69 -9.29
C CYS A 111 -3.66 10.83 -8.65
N GLY A 112 -2.48 10.80 -9.25
CA GLY A 112 -1.32 10.08 -8.71
C GLY A 112 -0.95 10.44 -7.26
N CYS A 113 -1.22 11.67 -6.82
CA CYS A 113 -0.98 12.06 -5.43
C CYS A 113 -1.93 11.36 -4.44
N LEU A 114 -3.19 11.13 -4.78
CA LEU A 114 -4.12 10.36 -3.96
C LEU A 114 -3.81 8.86 -4.02
N ALA A 115 -3.41 8.35 -5.19
CA ALA A 115 -2.93 6.98 -5.33
C ALA A 115 -1.71 6.72 -4.44
N ALA A 116 -0.74 7.63 -4.40
CA ALA A 116 0.43 7.53 -3.52
C ALA A 116 0.06 7.50 -2.02
N LEU A 117 -0.92 8.30 -1.59
CA LEU A 117 -1.43 8.27 -0.22
C LEU A 117 -2.14 6.94 0.08
N TYR A 118 -2.92 6.42 -0.86
CA TYR A 118 -3.56 5.11 -0.72
C TYR A 118 -2.52 4.01 -0.54
N GLU A 119 -1.46 3.98 -1.35
CA GLU A 119 -0.36 3.02 -1.21
C GLU A 119 0.38 3.17 0.14
N LYS A 120 0.57 4.40 0.61
CA LYS A 120 1.13 4.67 1.95
C LYS A 120 0.26 4.08 3.06
N GLN A 121 -1.08 4.23 2.99
CA GLN A 121 -1.99 3.63 3.97
C GLN A 121 -1.99 2.10 3.90
N ARG A 122 -1.89 1.53 2.70
CA ARG A 122 -1.72 0.08 2.50
C ARG A 122 -0.45 -0.42 3.17
N ALA A 123 0.68 0.24 2.92
CA ALA A 123 1.96 -0.11 3.55
C ALA A 123 1.93 0.02 5.08
N LYS A 124 1.25 1.05 5.62
CA LYS A 124 1.07 1.21 7.08
C LYS A 124 0.21 0.09 7.67
N SER A 125 -0.90 -0.25 7.02
CA SER A 125 -1.78 -1.34 7.45
C SER A 125 -1.03 -2.67 7.49
N LEU A 126 -0.19 -2.94 6.50
CA LEU A 126 0.67 -4.11 6.44
C LEU A 126 1.71 -4.10 7.57
N SER A 127 2.41 -2.98 7.78
CA SER A 127 3.43 -2.84 8.83
C SER A 127 2.86 -3.00 10.24
N ALA A 128 1.64 -2.54 10.47
CA ALA A 128 0.96 -2.67 11.77
C ALA A 128 0.58 -4.13 12.07
N LEU A 129 0.22 -4.92 11.05
CA LEU A 129 -0.05 -6.35 11.19
C LEU A 129 1.22 -7.16 11.39
N LEU A 130 2.32 -6.77 10.72
CA LEU A 130 3.55 -7.54 10.72
C LEU A 130 4.40 -7.36 11.98
N LYS A 131 4.22 -6.29 12.78
CA LYS A 131 5.17 -5.88 13.83
C LYS A 131 6.64 -5.88 13.35
N LEU A 132 6.85 -5.83 12.03
CA LEU A 132 8.12 -5.98 11.34
C LEU A 132 8.53 -4.59 10.83
N GLY A 133 9.66 -4.08 11.30
CA GLY A 133 10.01 -2.66 11.15
C GLY A 133 10.68 -2.29 9.83
N SER A 134 11.51 -3.16 9.25
CA SER A 134 12.43 -2.73 8.18
C SER A 134 12.80 -3.81 7.15
N GLU A 135 12.10 -4.96 7.13
CA GLU A 135 12.42 -6.03 6.19
C GLU A 135 12.24 -5.55 4.76
N SER A 136 13.31 -5.63 4.00
CA SER A 136 13.33 -5.37 2.57
C SER A 136 14.30 -6.33 1.90
N PHE A 137 14.16 -6.53 0.59
CA PHE A 137 15.09 -7.38 -0.15
C PHE A 137 16.53 -6.88 -0.02
N GLU A 138 16.74 -5.57 0.06
CA GLU A 138 18.08 -4.94 0.20
C GLU A 138 18.74 -5.23 1.55
N THR A 139 17.96 -5.57 2.57
CA THR A 139 18.48 -5.89 3.92
C THR A 139 18.55 -7.38 4.21
N PHE A 140 18.24 -8.24 3.23
CA PHE A 140 18.40 -9.68 3.35
C PHE A 140 19.89 -10.06 3.22
N ASP A 141 20.44 -10.70 4.25
CA ASP A 141 21.86 -11.00 4.31
C ASP A 141 22.12 -12.51 4.09
N LEU A 142 22.65 -12.83 2.92
CA LEU A 142 23.00 -14.20 2.52
C LEU A 142 24.19 -14.79 3.31
N SER A 143 24.99 -13.98 4.00
CA SER A 143 26.14 -14.47 4.79
C SER A 143 25.75 -15.36 5.99
N PHE A 144 24.49 -15.33 6.38
CA PHE A 144 23.98 -16.22 7.43
C PHE A 144 23.84 -17.69 7.00
N TYR A 145 23.92 -17.96 5.71
CA TYR A 145 23.76 -19.30 5.15
C TYR A 145 25.08 -19.99 4.78
N ASP A 146 26.21 -19.31 4.96
CA ASP A 146 27.56 -19.83 4.65
C ASP A 146 27.96 -21.03 5.52
N SER A 147 27.30 -21.24 6.66
CA SER A 147 27.62 -22.32 7.62
C SER A 147 27.10 -23.69 7.21
N VAL A 148 26.30 -23.78 6.16
CA VAL A 148 25.74 -25.06 5.67
C VAL A 148 26.24 -25.29 4.24
N PRO A 149 26.83 -26.45 3.93
CA PRO A 149 27.26 -26.76 2.57
C PRO A 149 26.12 -26.61 1.56
N GLY A 150 26.34 -25.81 0.49
CA GLY A 150 25.32 -25.50 -0.51
C GLY A 150 24.17 -24.60 -0.02
N GLY A 151 24.21 -24.15 1.24
CA GLY A 151 23.11 -23.37 1.84
C GLY A 151 23.00 -21.98 1.23
N ARG A 152 24.15 -21.32 1.02
CA ARG A 152 24.16 -19.97 0.41
C ARG A 152 23.60 -20.00 -1.01
N GLU A 153 24.06 -20.92 -1.83
CA GLU A 153 23.62 -21.04 -3.23
C GLU A 153 22.12 -21.31 -3.32
N GLN A 154 21.62 -22.21 -2.49
CA GLN A 154 20.19 -22.50 -2.43
C GLN A 154 19.37 -21.29 -1.98
N MET A 155 19.80 -20.58 -0.96
CA MET A 155 19.07 -19.43 -0.45
C MET A 155 19.19 -18.21 -1.35
N GLU A 156 20.27 -18.09 -2.13
CA GLU A 156 20.39 -17.08 -3.19
C GLU A 156 19.36 -17.32 -4.29
N LEU A 157 19.18 -18.57 -4.76
CA LEU A 157 18.13 -18.92 -5.72
C LEU A 157 16.73 -18.61 -5.20
N ILE A 158 16.45 -18.95 -3.93
CA ILE A 158 15.16 -18.64 -3.29
C ILE A 158 14.95 -17.12 -3.18
N TYR A 159 15.98 -16.37 -2.78
CA TYR A 159 15.93 -14.92 -2.68
C TYR A 159 15.64 -14.27 -4.03
N GLU A 160 16.38 -14.64 -5.08
CA GLU A 160 16.19 -14.12 -6.43
C GLU A 160 14.80 -14.46 -6.96
N PHE A 161 14.35 -15.69 -6.75
CA PHE A 161 12.99 -16.10 -7.11
C PHE A 161 11.95 -15.23 -6.37
N CYS A 162 12.06 -15.05 -5.07
CA CYS A 162 11.12 -14.24 -4.28
C CYS A 162 11.07 -12.78 -4.72
N ARG A 163 12.23 -12.19 -5.07
CA ARG A 163 12.33 -10.83 -5.58
C ARG A 163 11.63 -10.70 -6.93
N ASP A 164 11.97 -11.58 -7.87
CA ASP A 164 11.40 -11.61 -9.22
C ASP A 164 9.88 -11.90 -9.17
N TYR A 165 9.46 -12.82 -8.31
CA TYR A 165 8.06 -13.13 -8.05
C TYR A 165 7.28 -11.90 -7.56
N ALA A 166 7.82 -11.16 -6.60
CA ALA A 166 7.17 -9.97 -6.07
C ALA A 166 7.05 -8.85 -7.11
N GLU A 167 8.09 -8.67 -7.94
CA GLU A 167 8.10 -7.68 -9.02
C GLU A 167 7.17 -8.05 -10.18
N LYS A 168 6.98 -9.33 -10.46
CA LYS A 168 6.12 -9.84 -11.55
C LYS A 168 4.74 -10.31 -11.07
N PHE A 169 4.43 -10.19 -9.77
CA PHE A 169 3.18 -10.67 -9.20
C PHE A 169 1.95 -10.21 -9.99
N GLY A 170 1.00 -11.10 -10.19
CA GLY A 170 -0.24 -10.85 -10.91
C GLY A 170 -1.26 -11.97 -10.78
N PRO A 171 -2.40 -11.94 -11.50
CA PRO A 171 -3.52 -12.88 -11.35
C PRO A 171 -3.18 -14.36 -11.62
N ARG A 172 -2.04 -14.63 -12.23
CA ARG A 172 -1.56 -16.00 -12.53
C ARG A 172 -0.32 -16.38 -11.75
N SER A 173 0.00 -15.64 -10.69
CA SER A 173 1.12 -15.99 -9.83
C SER A 173 0.84 -17.30 -9.10
N VAL A 174 1.86 -18.15 -8.99
CA VAL A 174 1.76 -19.46 -8.32
C VAL A 174 1.68 -19.30 -6.81
N ASN A 175 1.08 -20.29 -6.13
CA ASN A 175 1.12 -20.35 -4.67
C ASN A 175 2.50 -20.83 -4.21
N LEU A 176 2.96 -20.38 -3.05
CA LEU A 176 4.27 -20.76 -2.51
C LEU A 176 4.12 -21.40 -1.13
N LEU A 177 4.88 -22.46 -0.90
CA LEU A 177 5.05 -23.10 0.39
C LEU A 177 6.49 -22.91 0.87
N PHE A 178 6.72 -22.01 1.84
CA PHE A 178 8.02 -21.80 2.46
C PHE A 178 8.20 -22.79 3.59
N ARG A 179 9.10 -23.74 3.43
CA ARG A 179 9.33 -24.85 4.36
C ARG A 179 10.76 -24.84 4.90
N GLY A 180 10.92 -25.18 6.17
CA GLY A 180 12.23 -25.29 6.82
C GLY A 180 12.18 -24.90 8.30
N ASP A 181 13.25 -25.13 9.03
CA ASP A 181 13.33 -24.89 10.47
C ASP A 181 13.06 -23.44 10.88
N THR A 182 12.90 -23.22 12.18
CA THR A 182 12.68 -21.88 12.74
C THR A 182 13.91 -20.99 12.52
N GLY A 183 13.67 -19.69 12.29
CA GLY A 183 14.75 -18.70 12.18
C GLY A 183 15.50 -18.66 10.86
N LEU A 184 15.01 -19.33 9.80
CA LEU A 184 15.65 -19.39 8.49
C LEU A 184 15.27 -18.25 7.52
N GLY A 185 14.51 -17.24 7.96
CA GLY A 185 14.16 -16.08 7.14
C GLY A 185 12.87 -16.22 6.32
N LYS A 186 12.03 -17.26 6.52
CA LYS A 186 10.74 -17.44 5.83
C LYS A 186 9.84 -16.23 6.01
N THR A 187 9.57 -15.84 7.25
CA THR A 187 8.80 -14.63 7.61
C THR A 187 9.40 -13.36 6.99
N PHE A 188 10.74 -13.24 6.95
CA PHE A 188 11.43 -12.09 6.36
C PHE A 188 11.15 -11.97 4.86
N LEU A 189 11.35 -13.04 4.07
CA LEU A 189 11.09 -13.01 2.63
C LEU A 189 9.60 -12.87 2.32
N SER A 190 8.71 -13.50 3.12
CA SER A 190 7.26 -13.28 3.02
C SER A 190 6.88 -11.80 3.19
N ALA A 191 7.50 -11.12 4.17
CA ALA A 191 7.30 -9.70 4.42
C ALA A 191 7.83 -8.82 3.27
N CYS A 192 8.99 -9.17 2.70
CA CYS A 192 9.54 -8.48 1.53
C CYS A 192 8.58 -8.57 0.33
N ILE A 193 8.08 -9.78 0.03
CA ILE A 193 7.10 -10.01 -1.04
C ILE A 193 5.84 -9.18 -0.78
N ALA A 194 5.27 -9.27 0.42
CA ALA A 194 4.07 -8.53 0.79
C ALA A 194 4.21 -7.03 0.56
N ARG A 195 5.35 -6.46 0.92
CA ARG A 195 5.66 -5.03 0.75
C ARG A 195 5.72 -4.62 -0.72
N VAL A 196 6.44 -5.38 -1.56
CA VAL A 196 6.58 -5.07 -2.98
C VAL A 196 5.24 -5.22 -3.69
N VAL A 197 4.53 -6.34 -3.48
CA VAL A 197 3.22 -6.61 -4.09
C VAL A 197 2.19 -5.55 -3.69
N SER A 198 2.16 -5.16 -2.40
CA SER A 198 1.28 -4.09 -1.92
C SER A 198 1.60 -2.73 -2.58
N ARG A 199 2.90 -2.38 -2.72
CA ARG A 199 3.31 -1.14 -3.41
C ARG A 199 2.89 -1.10 -4.88
N ARG A 200 2.80 -2.26 -5.53
CA ARG A 200 2.33 -2.40 -6.92
C ARG A 200 0.81 -2.31 -7.07
N GLY A 201 0.08 -2.14 -5.99
CA GLY A 201 -1.36 -1.88 -6.05
C GLY A 201 -2.24 -3.10 -5.79
N PHE A 202 -1.70 -4.27 -5.47
CA PHE A 202 -2.48 -5.47 -5.14
C PHE A 202 -2.94 -5.47 -3.68
N SER A 203 -4.10 -6.07 -3.41
CA SER A 203 -4.59 -6.28 -2.06
C SER A 203 -3.82 -7.43 -1.40
N VAL A 204 -3.15 -7.15 -0.28
CA VAL A 204 -2.37 -8.12 0.47
C VAL A 204 -2.90 -8.23 1.89
N VAL A 205 -3.08 -9.46 2.37
CA VAL A 205 -3.31 -9.75 3.78
C VAL A 205 -2.17 -10.63 4.28
N TYR A 206 -1.54 -10.21 5.36
CA TYR A 206 -0.56 -10.98 6.11
C TYR A 206 -1.13 -11.32 7.48
N ALA A 207 -1.21 -12.59 7.79
CA ALA A 207 -1.72 -13.08 9.06
C ALA A 207 -0.94 -14.33 9.48
N THR A 208 -0.75 -14.54 10.78
CA THR A 208 -0.37 -15.85 11.27
C THR A 208 -1.52 -16.84 11.06
N THR A 209 -1.22 -18.12 10.94
CA THR A 209 -2.27 -19.15 10.82
C THR A 209 -3.23 -19.10 12.01
N VAL A 210 -2.70 -18.85 13.23
CA VAL A 210 -3.51 -18.67 14.44
C VAL A 210 -4.50 -17.51 14.30
N GLU A 211 -4.08 -16.35 13.81
CA GLU A 211 -4.95 -15.18 13.63
C GLU A 211 -6.01 -15.43 12.56
N ALA A 212 -5.65 -16.08 11.46
CA ALA A 212 -6.58 -16.41 10.39
C ALA A 212 -7.68 -17.37 10.88
N LEU A 213 -7.30 -18.44 11.60
CA LEU A 213 -8.25 -19.43 12.12
C LEU A 213 -9.13 -18.87 13.25
N ARG A 214 -8.58 -17.94 14.07
CA ARG A 214 -9.38 -17.25 15.09
C ARG A 214 -10.57 -16.49 14.50
N ALA A 215 -10.46 -15.94 13.29
CA ALA A 215 -11.59 -15.29 12.64
C ALA A 215 -12.76 -16.26 12.39
N TYR A 216 -12.47 -17.52 12.03
CA TYR A 216 -13.48 -18.57 11.87
C TYR A 216 -14.05 -19.04 13.21
N GLU A 217 -13.22 -19.11 14.26
CA GLU A 217 -13.69 -19.44 15.63
C GLU A 217 -14.60 -18.35 16.17
N ASP A 218 -14.23 -17.08 16.01
CA ASP A 218 -15.03 -15.94 16.46
C ASP A 218 -16.39 -15.90 15.75
N GLN A 219 -16.43 -16.21 14.43
CA GLN A 219 -17.69 -16.32 13.69
C GLN A 219 -18.58 -17.44 14.22
N LYS A 220 -18.00 -18.60 14.55
CA LYS A 220 -18.79 -19.79 14.92
C LYS A 220 -19.21 -19.81 16.38
N PHE A 221 -18.37 -19.34 17.30
CA PHE A 221 -18.52 -19.55 18.72
C PHE A 221 -18.72 -18.27 19.54
N ARG A 222 -18.42 -17.08 18.98
CA ARG A 222 -18.47 -15.82 19.73
C ARG A 222 -19.46 -14.79 19.19
N ASP A 223 -20.12 -15.10 18.09
CA ASP A 223 -21.08 -14.21 17.41
C ASP A 223 -20.52 -12.80 17.15
N ASP A 224 -19.21 -12.72 16.81
CA ASP A 224 -18.52 -11.45 16.53
C ASP A 224 -18.98 -10.90 15.17
N PRO A 225 -19.66 -9.75 15.14
CA PRO A 225 -20.17 -9.17 13.90
C PRO A 225 -19.07 -8.81 12.90
N THR A 226 -17.82 -8.65 13.35
CA THR A 226 -16.68 -8.33 12.48
C THR A 226 -15.96 -9.54 11.91
N ALA A 227 -16.29 -10.74 12.40
CA ALA A 227 -15.62 -11.98 11.99
C ALA A 227 -15.83 -12.29 10.50
N SER A 228 -17.06 -12.10 10.00
CA SER A 228 -17.39 -12.29 8.59
C SER A 228 -16.57 -11.39 7.67
N ASP A 229 -16.37 -10.13 8.03
CA ASP A 229 -15.54 -9.18 7.26
C ASP A 229 -14.06 -9.59 7.28
N ARG A 230 -13.58 -10.11 8.41
CA ARG A 230 -12.20 -10.64 8.52
C ARG A 230 -11.99 -11.85 7.63
N ILE A 231 -12.94 -12.81 7.64
CA ILE A 231 -12.91 -14.00 6.78
C ILE A 231 -12.97 -13.59 5.30
N ALA A 232 -13.88 -12.69 4.93
CA ALA A 232 -13.98 -12.18 3.57
C ALA A 232 -12.65 -11.56 3.09
N ARG A 233 -11.96 -10.79 3.93
CA ARG A 233 -10.63 -10.25 3.61
C ARG A 233 -9.58 -11.33 3.36
N LEU A 234 -9.57 -12.39 4.18
CA LEU A 234 -8.67 -13.54 3.99
C LEU A 234 -8.96 -14.27 2.68
N GLN A 235 -10.23 -14.40 2.30
CA GLN A 235 -10.67 -15.11 1.09
C GLN A 235 -10.47 -14.28 -0.18
N ASP A 236 -10.74 -12.97 -0.15
CA ASP A 236 -10.87 -12.13 -1.35
C ASP A 236 -9.60 -11.35 -1.72
N CYS A 237 -8.63 -11.19 -0.79
CA CYS A 237 -7.38 -10.51 -1.12
C CYS A 237 -6.62 -11.22 -2.24
N GLU A 238 -5.92 -10.43 -3.07
CA GLU A 238 -5.16 -10.97 -4.22
C GLU A 238 -3.98 -11.82 -3.77
N LEU A 239 -3.30 -11.42 -2.69
CA LEU A 239 -2.25 -12.20 -2.02
C LEU A 239 -2.58 -12.37 -0.54
N LEU A 240 -2.69 -13.61 -0.10
CA LEU A 240 -2.72 -13.98 1.30
C LEU A 240 -1.38 -14.57 1.70
N ILE A 241 -0.83 -14.14 2.83
CA ILE A 241 0.31 -14.76 3.48
C ILE A 241 -0.17 -15.34 4.81
N LEU A 242 -0.07 -16.66 4.93
CA LEU A 242 -0.31 -17.40 6.16
C LEU A 242 1.03 -17.81 6.75
N ASP A 243 1.43 -17.12 7.80
CA ASP A 243 2.71 -17.36 8.46
C ASP A 243 2.56 -18.37 9.58
N ASP A 244 3.60 -19.18 9.77
CA ASP A 244 3.74 -20.18 10.84
C ASP A 244 2.62 -21.23 10.91
N LEU A 245 2.30 -21.89 9.77
CA LEU A 245 1.42 -23.06 9.76
C LEU A 245 2.01 -24.17 10.64
N GLY A 246 1.20 -24.71 11.54
CA GLY A 246 1.60 -25.74 12.50
C GLY A 246 1.82 -25.21 13.92
N THR A 247 1.63 -23.92 14.16
CA THR A 247 1.71 -23.30 15.51
C THR A 247 0.35 -23.16 16.17
N GLU A 248 -0.72 -23.33 15.41
CA GLU A 248 -2.10 -23.30 15.92
C GLU A 248 -2.47 -24.55 16.71
N MET A 249 -3.48 -24.44 17.58
CA MET A 249 -4.08 -25.61 18.20
C MET A 249 -4.86 -26.39 17.15
N VAL A 250 -4.38 -27.58 16.81
CA VAL A 250 -4.97 -28.42 15.76
C VAL A 250 -6.17 -29.19 16.31
N THR A 251 -7.36 -28.81 15.88
CA THR A 251 -8.64 -29.46 16.16
C THR A 251 -9.35 -29.81 14.86
N GLU A 252 -10.39 -30.63 14.90
CA GLU A 252 -11.18 -30.92 13.70
C GLU A 252 -11.83 -29.64 13.12
N PHE A 253 -12.16 -28.68 13.98
CA PHE A 253 -12.68 -27.39 13.52
C PHE A 253 -11.61 -26.58 12.78
N THR A 254 -10.42 -26.42 13.36
CA THR A 254 -9.33 -25.65 12.73
C THR A 254 -8.85 -26.30 11.44
N LYS A 255 -8.79 -27.63 11.35
CA LYS A 255 -8.55 -28.36 10.09
C LYS A 255 -9.59 -28.02 9.03
N SER A 256 -10.88 -28.07 9.39
CA SER A 256 -11.97 -27.74 8.48
C SER A 256 -11.93 -26.27 8.02
N ALA A 257 -11.66 -25.35 8.93
CA ALA A 257 -11.52 -23.92 8.61
C ALA A 257 -10.32 -23.65 7.69
N LEU A 258 -9.17 -24.26 7.96
CA LEU A 258 -7.96 -24.17 7.11
C LEU A 258 -8.24 -24.73 5.71
N TYR A 259 -8.85 -25.91 5.63
CA TYR A 259 -9.25 -26.50 4.35
C TYR A 259 -10.18 -25.57 3.57
N THR A 260 -11.18 -25.00 4.23
CA THR A 260 -12.15 -24.08 3.62
C THR A 260 -11.45 -22.85 3.08
N LEU A 261 -10.53 -22.24 3.84
CA LEU A 261 -9.77 -21.07 3.41
C LEU A 261 -8.90 -21.38 2.20
N ILE A 262 -8.07 -22.43 2.26
CA ILE A 262 -7.19 -22.83 1.16
C ILE A 262 -8.02 -23.15 -0.09
N ASN A 263 -9.06 -23.97 0.05
CA ASN A 263 -9.88 -24.44 -1.07
C ASN A 263 -10.65 -23.29 -1.74
N SER A 264 -11.26 -22.38 -0.98
CA SER A 264 -11.98 -21.23 -1.55
C SER A 264 -11.05 -20.32 -2.34
N ARG A 265 -9.82 -20.11 -1.88
CA ARG A 265 -8.83 -19.29 -2.59
C ARG A 265 -8.33 -19.97 -3.86
N LEU A 266 -8.07 -21.28 -3.84
CA LEU A 266 -7.70 -22.05 -5.03
C LEU A 266 -8.80 -21.98 -6.09
N LEU A 267 -10.06 -22.21 -5.71
CA LEU A 267 -11.21 -22.13 -6.62
C LEU A 267 -11.42 -20.72 -7.21
N SER A 268 -11.09 -19.69 -6.45
CA SER A 268 -11.19 -18.28 -6.88
C SER A 268 -9.94 -17.78 -7.63
N GLY A 269 -8.93 -18.63 -7.86
CA GLY A 269 -7.67 -18.24 -8.47
C GLY A 269 -6.90 -17.17 -7.69
N ARG A 270 -7.04 -17.17 -6.35
CA ARG A 270 -6.36 -16.22 -5.45
C ARG A 270 -5.07 -16.82 -4.93
N THR A 271 -4.00 -16.04 -4.99
CA THR A 271 -2.66 -16.51 -4.64
C THR A 271 -2.43 -16.54 -3.13
N THR A 272 -1.81 -17.61 -2.64
CA THR A 272 -1.48 -17.80 -1.23
C THR A 272 -0.02 -18.18 -1.06
N ILE A 273 0.66 -17.57 -0.09
CA ILE A 273 1.97 -17.97 0.42
C ILE A 273 1.76 -18.52 1.81
N ILE A 274 2.30 -19.70 2.08
CA ILE A 274 2.24 -20.35 3.40
C ILE A 274 3.67 -20.59 3.88
N SER A 275 3.98 -20.24 5.12
CA SER A 275 5.22 -20.65 5.77
C SER A 275 4.95 -21.72 6.82
N THR A 276 5.86 -22.68 6.96
CA THR A 276 5.77 -23.74 7.95
C THR A 276 7.15 -24.22 8.40
N ASN A 277 7.23 -24.67 9.65
CA ASN A 277 8.40 -25.38 10.20
C ASN A 277 8.23 -26.91 10.08
N LEU A 278 7.05 -27.38 9.72
CA LEU A 278 6.76 -28.80 9.64
C LEU A 278 7.41 -29.43 8.42
N SER A 279 7.99 -30.59 8.61
CA SER A 279 8.36 -31.50 7.52
C SER A 279 7.09 -32.07 6.85
N GLU A 280 7.24 -32.63 5.68
CA GLU A 280 6.12 -33.25 4.95
C GLU A 280 5.46 -34.37 5.76
N ALA A 281 6.26 -35.24 6.39
CA ALA A 281 5.78 -36.31 7.25
C ALA A 281 5.02 -35.80 8.50
N GLU A 282 5.43 -34.66 9.06
CA GLU A 282 4.71 -34.03 10.18
C GLU A 282 3.41 -33.41 9.69
N MET A 283 3.39 -32.75 8.54
CA MET A 283 2.15 -32.23 7.96
C MET A 283 1.12 -33.33 7.69
N GLU A 284 1.54 -34.49 7.12
CA GLU A 284 0.67 -35.64 6.88
C GLU A 284 0.11 -36.24 8.17
N ARG A 285 0.86 -36.18 9.28
CA ARG A 285 0.41 -36.68 10.57
C ARG A 285 -0.58 -35.73 11.25
N ILE A 286 -0.42 -34.42 11.04
CA ILE A 286 -1.18 -33.35 11.72
C ILE A 286 -2.44 -32.98 10.94
N TYR A 287 -2.33 -32.83 9.64
CA TYR A 287 -3.44 -32.38 8.78
C TYR A 287 -4.13 -33.53 8.03
N THR A 288 -5.27 -33.21 7.45
CA THR A 288 -6.01 -34.19 6.65
C THR A 288 -5.31 -34.44 5.30
N PRO A 289 -5.48 -35.64 4.72
CA PRO A 289 -4.94 -35.93 3.38
C PRO A 289 -5.37 -34.92 2.31
N GLN A 290 -6.56 -34.34 2.47
CA GLN A 290 -7.07 -33.30 1.54
C GLN A 290 -6.29 -31.99 1.62
N ILE A 291 -5.87 -31.56 2.82
CA ILE A 291 -5.00 -30.38 2.99
C ILE A 291 -3.63 -30.67 2.41
N CYS A 292 -3.01 -31.79 2.81
CA CYS A 292 -1.67 -32.17 2.33
C CYS A 292 -1.61 -32.27 0.81
N SER A 293 -2.58 -32.94 0.18
CA SER A 293 -2.66 -33.07 -1.27
C SER A 293 -2.73 -31.72 -1.98
N ARG A 294 -3.44 -30.72 -1.43
CA ARG A 294 -3.48 -29.36 -1.99
C ARG A 294 -2.16 -28.64 -1.84
N LEU A 295 -1.54 -28.74 -0.67
CA LEU A 295 -0.24 -28.09 -0.43
C LEU A 295 0.85 -28.68 -1.33
N GLN A 296 0.85 -30.00 -1.56
CA GLN A 296 1.80 -30.68 -2.43
C GLN A 296 1.53 -30.43 -3.93
N GLY A 297 0.25 -30.42 -4.35
CA GLY A 297 -0.13 -30.32 -5.75
C GLY A 297 -0.27 -28.89 -6.30
N GLU A 298 -0.65 -27.93 -5.45
CA GLU A 298 -1.04 -26.57 -5.89
C GLU A 298 -0.05 -25.49 -5.43
N TYR A 299 0.98 -25.84 -4.64
CA TYR A 299 1.97 -24.90 -4.13
C TYR A 299 3.37 -25.29 -4.60
N GLN A 300 4.14 -24.28 -5.02
CA GLN A 300 5.56 -24.47 -5.29
C GLN A 300 6.32 -24.53 -3.98
N ASP A 301 6.99 -25.66 -3.73
CA ASP A 301 7.80 -25.86 -2.52
C ASP A 301 9.09 -25.04 -2.59
N MET A 302 9.36 -24.29 -1.53
CA MET A 302 10.53 -23.43 -1.36
C MET A 302 11.26 -23.85 -0.07
N PRO A 303 12.20 -24.80 -0.16
CA PRO A 303 12.88 -25.34 1.01
C PRO A 303 13.98 -24.40 1.48
N PHE A 304 13.76 -23.77 2.64
CA PHE A 304 14.74 -22.95 3.35
C PHE A 304 15.72 -23.83 4.11
N VAL A 305 17.01 -23.52 3.98
CA VAL A 305 18.10 -24.24 4.65
C VAL A 305 18.97 -23.26 5.43
N GLY A 306 19.68 -23.77 6.44
CA GLY A 306 20.58 -22.93 7.24
C GLY A 306 20.56 -23.28 8.72
N ARG A 307 21.15 -22.39 9.52
CA ARG A 307 21.08 -22.37 10.99
C ARG A 307 20.22 -21.17 11.40
N ASP A 308 19.58 -21.24 12.55
CA ASP A 308 18.76 -20.14 13.09
C ASP A 308 19.54 -18.80 13.07
N ILE A 309 19.07 -17.85 12.25
CA ILE A 309 19.68 -16.53 12.05
C ILE A 309 19.63 -15.70 13.33
N ARG A 310 18.60 -15.87 14.18
CA ARG A 310 18.48 -15.13 15.44
C ARG A 310 19.61 -15.51 16.39
N LEU A 311 19.97 -16.80 16.44
CA LEU A 311 21.11 -17.29 17.22
C LEU A 311 22.44 -16.79 16.64
N GLN A 312 22.60 -16.88 15.31
CA GLN A 312 23.81 -16.40 14.64
C GLN A 312 24.03 -14.89 14.83
N ARG A 313 22.94 -14.08 14.80
CA ARG A 313 23.03 -12.63 15.08
C ARG A 313 23.54 -12.36 16.49
N LYS A 314 23.03 -13.10 17.48
CA LYS A 314 23.50 -13.01 18.87
C LYS A 314 24.97 -13.39 18.98
N GLU A 315 25.42 -14.46 18.30
CA GLU A 315 26.81 -14.89 18.25
C GLU A 315 27.75 -13.84 17.62
N ARG A 316 27.26 -13.09 16.60
CA ARG A 316 27.99 -12.02 15.90
C ARG A 316 27.91 -10.65 16.60
N GLY A 317 27.14 -10.50 17.68
CA GLY A 317 26.94 -9.24 18.38
C GLY A 317 26.09 -8.20 17.62
N LEU A 318 25.19 -8.68 16.75
CA LEU A 318 24.30 -7.88 15.89
C LEU A 318 22.88 -7.78 16.48
#